data_28c138ce0de4850694fd8ff7afcbe721
#
_entry.id   28c138ce0de4850694fd8ff7afcbe721
#
_cell.length_a   1.000
_cell.length_b   1.000
_cell.length_c   1.000
_cell.angle_alpha   90.00
_cell.angle_beta   90.00
_cell.angle_gamma   90.00
#
_symmetry.space_group_name_H-M   'P 1'
#
loop_
_entity.id
_entity.type
_entity.pdbx_description
1 polymer ?
#
loop_
_entity_poly.entity_id
_entity_poly.type
_entity_poly.pdbx_seq_one_letter_code
_entity_poly.pdbx_strand_id
1 'polypeptide(L)'
;MTAAAIAAGCGPPKKTAAPAEVTHPVISGADQALAELLDGNRRFVTAKRTYPDQSIQVRRELSTAQTPFAVVLTCSDSRVPPEVVFDQGLGDLFVVRLAGNIVDQAVRGSIEYAVEEFGTPLIMVLGHQNCGAVAATLKTLQPPFTTPAGEVGTLVAAIAPAVEAAKGRPGELLDNAVRANASQSADQLRATSELTTSLDSGAVKIVVGYYSLQDGTVSII
;
A
#
# COMPACT_ATOMS: atom_id res chain seq x y z
N MET A 1 49.62 53.23 19.49
CA MET A 1 48.35 52.59 19.07
C MET A 1 48.66 51.14 18.76
N THR A 2 48.39 50.26 19.73
CA THR A 2 48.66 48.82 19.63
C THR A 2 47.38 48.09 19.23
N ALA A 3 47.39 47.48 18.06
CA ALA A 3 46.27 46.64 17.55
C ALA A 3 46.34 45.26 18.20
N ALA A 4 45.30 44.86 18.91
CA ALA A 4 45.14 43.52 19.47
C ALA A 4 44.53 42.60 18.39
N ALA A 5 45.24 41.54 18.04
CA ALA A 5 44.74 40.47 17.17
C ALA A 5 43.87 39.51 17.99
N ILE A 6 42.60 39.37 17.58
CA ILE A 6 41.70 38.34 18.12
C ILE A 6 41.92 37.06 17.34
N ALA A 7 42.54 36.05 17.96
CA ALA A 7 42.65 34.71 17.43
C ALA A 7 41.31 33.95 17.62
N ALA A 8 40.58 33.73 16.54
CA ALA A 8 39.40 32.85 16.55
C ALA A 8 39.88 31.40 16.56
N GLY A 9 39.72 30.72 17.70
CA GLY A 9 39.99 29.29 17.86
C GLY A 9 38.92 28.45 17.14
N CYS A 10 39.27 27.86 15.98
CA CYS A 10 38.53 26.78 15.37
C CYS A 10 38.75 25.51 16.19
N GLY A 11 37.77 25.15 17.02
CA GLY A 11 37.73 23.83 17.64
C GLY A 11 37.47 22.73 16.57
N PRO A 12 37.93 21.50 16.81
CA PRO A 12 37.74 20.41 15.86
C PRO A 12 36.24 20.16 15.68
N PRO A 13 35.77 19.79 14.45
CA PRO A 13 34.38 19.50 14.21
C PRO A 13 33.92 18.34 15.09
N LYS A 14 32.81 18.53 15.82
CA LYS A 14 32.17 17.44 16.56
C LYS A 14 31.81 16.35 15.55
N LYS A 15 32.34 15.13 15.75
CA LYS A 15 31.89 13.94 15.04
C LYS A 15 30.41 13.77 15.34
N THR A 16 29.55 14.10 14.40
CA THR A 16 28.17 13.67 14.41
C THR A 16 28.17 12.14 14.38
N ALA A 17 27.59 11.52 15.42
CA ALA A 17 27.37 10.08 15.41
C ALA A 17 26.59 9.73 14.13
N ALA A 18 27.05 8.69 13.42
CA ALA A 18 26.29 8.14 12.31
C ALA A 18 24.88 7.80 12.82
N PRO A 19 23.83 8.07 12.03
CA PRO A 19 22.50 7.61 12.39
C PRO A 19 22.55 6.11 12.68
N ALA A 20 21.91 5.66 13.74
CA ALA A 20 21.78 4.23 14.02
C ALA A 20 21.19 3.55 12.79
N GLU A 21 21.88 2.51 12.33
CA GLU A 21 21.40 1.66 11.25
C GLU A 21 20.08 1.04 11.71
N VAL A 22 18.98 1.42 11.06
CA VAL A 22 17.67 0.78 11.32
C VAL A 22 17.76 -0.58 10.67
N THR A 23 18.08 -1.61 11.44
CA THR A 23 18.06 -2.99 10.97
C THR A 23 16.59 -3.43 10.89
N HIS A 24 16.07 -3.58 9.66
CA HIS A 24 14.77 -4.19 9.46
C HIS A 24 14.80 -5.64 9.93
N PRO A 25 13.73 -6.13 10.59
CA PRO A 25 13.60 -7.53 10.88
C PRO A 25 13.61 -8.32 9.57
N VAL A 26 14.35 -9.42 9.52
CA VAL A 26 14.30 -10.34 8.38
C VAL A 26 12.89 -10.92 8.32
N ILE A 27 12.13 -10.51 7.30
CA ILE A 27 10.75 -10.97 7.10
C ILE A 27 10.79 -12.31 6.36
N SER A 28 10.42 -13.38 7.04
CA SER A 28 10.51 -14.76 6.53
C SER A 28 9.18 -15.36 6.08
N GLY A 29 8.08 -14.58 6.10
CA GLY A 29 6.78 -15.08 5.68
C GLY A 29 5.63 -14.10 5.84
N ALA A 30 4.47 -14.49 5.35
CA ALA A 30 3.30 -13.61 5.23
C ALA A 30 2.81 -13.04 6.57
N ASP A 31 2.88 -13.79 7.67
CA ASP A 31 2.41 -13.31 8.97
C ASP A 31 3.32 -12.23 9.53
N GLN A 32 4.64 -12.37 9.35
CA GLN A 32 5.60 -11.33 9.74
C GLN A 32 5.46 -10.09 8.84
N ALA A 33 5.26 -10.28 7.53
CA ALA A 33 4.99 -9.19 6.59
C ALA A 33 3.74 -8.39 6.99
N LEU A 34 2.66 -9.08 7.33
CA LEU A 34 1.43 -8.44 7.81
C LEU A 34 1.65 -7.69 9.13
N ALA A 35 2.37 -8.30 10.07
CA ALA A 35 2.67 -7.67 11.34
C ALA A 35 3.48 -6.38 11.15
N GLU A 36 4.51 -6.38 10.28
CA GLU A 36 5.30 -5.18 9.98
C GLU A 36 4.46 -4.08 9.34
N LEU A 37 3.57 -4.41 8.39
CA LEU A 37 2.66 -3.40 7.82
C LEU A 37 1.77 -2.77 8.90
N LEU A 38 1.18 -3.58 9.77
CA LEU A 38 0.30 -3.09 10.83
C LEU A 38 1.08 -2.29 11.89
N ASP A 39 2.31 -2.68 12.21
CA ASP A 39 3.19 -1.94 13.10
C ASP A 39 3.60 -0.60 12.50
N GLY A 40 3.92 -0.57 11.21
CA GLY A 40 4.20 0.65 10.48
C GLY A 40 2.98 1.58 10.45
N ASN A 41 1.78 1.05 10.19
CA ASN A 41 0.56 1.85 10.26
C ASN A 41 0.33 2.41 11.67
N ARG A 42 0.61 1.65 12.71
CA ARG A 42 0.53 2.12 14.10
C ARG A 42 1.52 3.26 14.37
N ARG A 43 2.74 3.21 13.81
CA ARG A 43 3.72 4.31 13.86
C ARG A 43 3.20 5.55 13.14
N PHE A 44 2.59 5.37 11.96
CA PHE A 44 1.96 6.45 11.19
C PHE A 44 0.84 7.15 11.98
N VAL A 45 -0.12 6.39 12.50
CA VAL A 45 -1.27 6.90 13.29
C VAL A 45 -0.83 7.65 14.55
N THR A 46 0.19 7.15 15.23
CA THR A 46 0.69 7.75 16.48
C THR A 46 1.75 8.84 16.27
N ALA A 47 2.00 9.26 15.03
CA ALA A 47 3.04 10.23 14.65
C ALA A 47 4.47 9.84 15.13
N LYS A 48 4.76 8.53 15.21
CA LYS A 48 6.05 7.97 15.62
C LYS A 48 6.77 7.28 14.47
N ARG A 49 6.62 7.82 13.26
CA ARG A 49 7.26 7.26 12.05
C ARG A 49 8.78 7.23 12.17
N THR A 50 9.37 6.16 11.68
CA THR A 50 10.82 5.94 11.66
C THR A 50 11.46 6.31 10.33
N TYR A 51 10.67 6.43 9.25
CA TYR A 51 11.14 6.74 7.90
C TYR A 51 12.27 5.81 7.46
N PRO A 52 12.05 4.49 7.45
CA PRO A 52 13.11 3.52 7.16
C PRO A 52 13.63 3.66 5.72
N ASP A 53 14.82 3.13 5.45
CA ASP A 53 15.41 2.89 4.13
C ASP A 53 15.38 4.07 3.13
N GLN A 54 15.50 5.30 3.64
CA GLN A 54 15.51 6.52 2.81
C GLN A 54 16.92 7.14 2.66
N SER A 55 17.97 6.44 3.12
CA SER A 55 19.33 6.96 3.03
C SER A 55 19.91 6.85 1.60
N ILE A 56 20.93 7.66 1.33
CA ILE A 56 21.71 7.58 0.06
C ILE A 56 22.38 6.20 -0.07
N GLN A 57 22.81 5.62 1.05
CA GLN A 57 23.44 4.31 1.08
C GLN A 57 22.46 3.22 0.67
N VAL A 58 21.30 3.12 1.29
CA VAL A 58 20.24 2.16 0.95
C VAL A 58 19.84 2.28 -0.52
N ARG A 59 19.65 3.52 -1.01
CA ARG A 59 19.31 3.73 -2.43
C ARG A 59 20.38 3.18 -3.38
N ARG A 60 21.67 3.27 -3.01
CA ARG A 60 22.77 2.71 -3.82
C ARG A 60 22.78 1.18 -3.75
N GLU A 61 22.57 0.60 -2.58
CA GLU A 61 22.51 -0.84 -2.38
C GLU A 61 21.36 -1.48 -3.18
N LEU A 62 20.20 -0.83 -3.19
CA LEU A 62 19.02 -1.28 -3.94
C LEU A 62 19.11 -1.03 -5.46
N SER A 63 20.18 -0.41 -5.97
CA SER A 63 20.29 -0.11 -7.41
C SER A 63 20.39 -1.35 -8.31
N THR A 64 20.72 -2.51 -7.76
CA THR A 64 20.93 -3.76 -8.50
C THR A 64 19.93 -4.86 -8.16
N ALA A 65 19.19 -4.75 -7.06
CA ALA A 65 18.22 -5.74 -6.62
C ALA A 65 17.18 -5.13 -5.69
N GLN A 66 16.02 -5.78 -5.55
CA GLN A 66 14.99 -5.46 -4.57
C GLN A 66 14.44 -6.76 -3.95
N THR A 67 13.97 -6.67 -2.72
CA THR A 67 13.38 -7.81 -1.99
C THR A 67 12.13 -7.34 -1.24
N PRO A 68 11.07 -6.93 -1.95
CA PRO A 68 9.87 -6.43 -1.30
C PRO A 68 9.20 -7.54 -0.49
N PHE A 69 8.88 -7.25 0.76
CA PHE A 69 8.24 -8.23 1.64
C PHE A 69 6.71 -8.27 1.50
N ALA A 70 6.11 -7.28 0.84
CA ALA A 70 4.67 -7.25 0.57
C ALA A 70 4.35 -6.58 -0.76
N VAL A 71 3.36 -7.12 -1.46
CA VAL A 71 2.63 -6.43 -2.51
C VAL A 71 1.47 -5.66 -1.87
N VAL A 72 1.29 -4.39 -2.24
CA VAL A 72 0.12 -3.61 -1.86
C VAL A 72 -0.62 -3.16 -3.11
N LEU A 73 -1.78 -3.79 -3.37
CA LEU A 73 -2.73 -3.32 -4.37
C LEU A 73 -3.66 -2.30 -3.73
N THR A 74 -3.62 -1.04 -4.15
CA THR A 74 -4.45 0.02 -3.60
C THR A 74 -4.93 1.01 -4.65
N CYS A 75 -5.79 1.95 -4.21
CA CYS A 75 -6.27 3.01 -5.08
C CYS A 75 -5.17 4.01 -5.45
N SER A 76 -5.29 4.60 -6.66
CA SER A 76 -4.46 5.74 -7.09
C SER A 76 -4.76 7.04 -6.34
N ASP A 77 -5.68 7.06 -5.39
CA ASP A 77 -6.05 8.22 -4.56
C ASP A 77 -4.81 8.81 -3.88
N SER A 78 -4.59 10.12 -4.06
CA SER A 78 -3.39 10.82 -3.57
C SER A 78 -3.21 10.78 -2.04
N ARG A 79 -4.28 10.46 -1.31
CA ARG A 79 -4.30 10.39 0.15
C ARG A 79 -3.89 9.02 0.70
N VAL A 80 -3.62 8.04 -0.18
CA VAL A 80 -3.36 6.63 0.19
C VAL A 80 -2.01 6.15 -0.39
N PRO A 81 -0.88 6.81 -0.13
CA PRO A 81 0.44 6.29 -0.52
C PRO A 81 0.86 5.19 0.46
N PRO A 82 1.01 3.93 0.01
CA PRO A 82 1.28 2.80 0.90
C PRO A 82 2.53 2.97 1.76
N GLU A 83 3.61 3.47 1.18
CA GLU A 83 4.89 3.65 1.88
C GLU A 83 4.75 4.61 3.07
N VAL A 84 3.89 5.63 2.94
CA VAL A 84 3.60 6.58 4.03
C VAL A 84 2.65 5.99 5.06
N VAL A 85 1.57 5.33 4.59
CA VAL A 85 0.52 4.75 5.46
C VAL A 85 1.08 3.63 6.32
N PHE A 86 2.04 2.86 5.80
CA PHE A 86 2.68 1.75 6.51
C PHE A 86 4.08 2.09 7.05
N ASP A 87 4.53 3.36 6.96
CA ASP A 87 5.88 3.78 7.41
C ASP A 87 6.97 2.84 6.90
N GLN A 88 7.00 2.62 5.58
CA GLN A 88 7.97 1.77 4.89
C GLN A 88 8.87 2.61 3.97
N GLY A 89 10.01 2.05 3.58
CA GLY A 89 11.01 2.72 2.77
C GLY A 89 11.20 2.15 1.37
N LEU A 90 12.34 2.50 0.78
CA LEU A 90 12.71 2.02 -0.55
C LEU A 90 12.95 0.51 -0.52
N GLY A 91 12.35 -0.23 -1.45
CA GLY A 91 12.55 -1.66 -1.62
C GLY A 91 11.67 -2.55 -0.74
N ASP A 92 10.94 -1.98 0.24
CA ASP A 92 10.10 -2.75 1.18
C ASP A 92 8.81 -3.25 0.56
N LEU A 93 8.17 -2.43 -0.27
CA LEU A 93 6.87 -2.71 -0.86
C LEU A 93 6.93 -2.78 -2.39
N PHE A 94 6.23 -3.74 -2.96
CA PHE A 94 5.87 -3.75 -4.37
C PHE A 94 4.47 -3.15 -4.53
N VAL A 95 4.39 -1.92 -5.01
CA VAL A 95 3.15 -1.15 -5.00
C VAL A 95 2.48 -1.16 -6.36
N VAL A 96 1.22 -1.62 -6.40
CA VAL A 96 0.35 -1.60 -7.58
C VAL A 96 -0.83 -0.68 -7.28
N ARG A 97 -1.05 0.34 -8.11
CA ARG A 97 -2.10 1.34 -7.87
C ARG A 97 -2.97 1.55 -9.09
N LEU A 98 -4.27 1.39 -8.91
CA LEU A 98 -5.28 1.67 -9.92
C LEU A 98 -6.50 2.30 -9.26
N ALA A 99 -7.20 3.22 -9.94
CA ALA A 99 -8.40 3.86 -9.38
C ALA A 99 -9.43 2.80 -8.94
N GLY A 100 -9.80 2.83 -7.65
CA GLY A 100 -10.68 1.83 -7.05
C GLY A 100 -10.05 0.47 -6.82
N ASN A 101 -8.73 0.34 -6.80
CA ASN A 101 -7.98 -0.91 -6.53
C ASN A 101 -8.54 -2.15 -7.27
N ILE A 102 -9.03 -1.96 -8.51
CA ILE A 102 -9.55 -3.04 -9.35
C ILE A 102 -8.42 -3.95 -9.85
N VAL A 103 -8.78 -5.16 -10.29
CA VAL A 103 -7.86 -6.14 -10.86
C VAL A 103 -8.14 -6.29 -12.35
N ASP A 104 -7.20 -5.84 -13.18
CA ASP A 104 -7.15 -6.09 -14.61
C ASP A 104 -5.97 -7.00 -14.96
N GLN A 105 -5.73 -7.22 -16.26
CA GLN A 105 -4.62 -8.07 -16.72
C GLN A 105 -3.25 -7.52 -16.34
N ALA A 106 -3.04 -6.20 -16.39
CA ALA A 106 -1.76 -5.59 -16.07
C ALA A 106 -1.49 -5.63 -14.55
N VAL A 107 -2.53 -5.42 -13.74
CA VAL A 107 -2.47 -5.56 -12.28
C VAL A 107 -2.13 -7.00 -11.90
N ARG A 108 -2.81 -8.01 -12.49
CA ARG A 108 -2.48 -9.43 -12.26
C ARG A 108 -1.04 -9.74 -12.60
N GLY A 109 -0.60 -9.45 -13.83
CA GLY A 109 0.76 -9.72 -14.25
C GLY A 109 1.82 -9.02 -13.39
N SER A 110 1.53 -7.81 -12.86
CA SER A 110 2.45 -7.13 -11.94
C SER A 110 2.55 -7.85 -10.59
N ILE A 111 1.44 -8.39 -10.08
CA ILE A 111 1.41 -9.12 -8.80
C ILE A 111 2.06 -10.49 -8.95
N GLU A 112 1.76 -11.22 -10.04
CA GLU A 112 2.42 -12.48 -10.39
C GLU A 112 3.93 -12.30 -10.47
N TYR A 113 4.39 -11.28 -11.17
CA TYR A 113 5.80 -10.94 -11.28
C TYR A 113 6.46 -10.74 -9.90
N ALA A 114 5.81 -10.01 -8.98
CA ALA A 114 6.35 -9.80 -7.64
C ALA A 114 6.45 -11.09 -6.82
N VAL A 115 5.50 -12.00 -6.99
CA VAL A 115 5.50 -13.30 -6.31
C VAL A 115 6.55 -14.24 -6.91
N GLU A 116 6.64 -14.31 -8.24
CA GLU A 116 7.53 -15.23 -8.93
C GLU A 116 9.00 -14.80 -8.86
N GLU A 117 9.28 -13.52 -9.11
CA GLU A 117 10.66 -13.01 -9.21
C GLU A 117 11.28 -12.70 -7.85
N PHE A 118 10.48 -12.23 -6.88
CA PHE A 118 11.00 -11.79 -5.58
C PHE A 118 10.59 -12.69 -4.41
N GLY A 119 9.71 -13.65 -4.65
CA GLY A 119 9.20 -14.52 -3.58
C GLY A 119 8.41 -13.75 -2.52
N THR A 120 7.74 -12.65 -2.92
CA THR A 120 7.02 -11.78 -1.98
C THR A 120 5.87 -12.54 -1.30
N PRO A 121 5.91 -12.71 0.05
CA PRO A 121 5.02 -13.64 0.75
C PRO A 121 3.62 -13.10 1.05
N LEU A 122 3.40 -11.79 0.92
CA LEU A 122 2.14 -11.15 1.28
C LEU A 122 1.60 -10.30 0.14
N ILE A 123 0.31 -10.46 -0.17
CA ILE A 123 -0.46 -9.56 -1.03
C ILE A 123 -1.54 -8.92 -0.16
N MET A 124 -1.49 -7.59 -0.01
CA MET A 124 -2.54 -6.80 0.64
C MET A 124 -3.36 -6.06 -0.41
N VAL A 125 -4.67 -6.30 -0.43
CA VAL A 125 -5.61 -5.46 -1.18
C VAL A 125 -6.18 -4.43 -0.22
N LEU A 126 -5.82 -3.15 -0.44
CA LEU A 126 -6.14 -2.06 0.46
C LEU A 126 -7.22 -1.15 -0.15
N GLY A 127 -8.47 -1.30 0.32
CA GLY A 127 -9.52 -0.32 0.10
C GLY A 127 -9.38 0.88 1.04
N HIS A 128 -10.07 1.98 0.74
CA HIS A 128 -10.00 3.17 1.61
C HIS A 128 -11.31 3.92 1.70
N GLN A 129 -11.53 4.56 2.82
CA GLN A 129 -12.69 5.41 3.10
C GLN A 129 -12.90 6.45 1.99
N ASN A 130 -14.14 6.71 1.62
CA ASN A 130 -14.51 7.73 0.62
C ASN A 130 -13.79 7.57 -0.74
N CYS A 131 -13.65 6.34 -1.23
CA CYS A 131 -13.04 6.08 -2.52
C CYS A 131 -13.85 6.71 -3.66
N GLY A 132 -13.21 7.64 -4.40
CA GLY A 132 -13.86 8.39 -5.46
C GLY A 132 -14.34 7.52 -6.62
N ALA A 133 -13.61 6.45 -6.97
CA ALA A 133 -14.01 5.52 -8.04
C ALA A 133 -15.27 4.72 -7.65
N VAL A 134 -15.35 4.26 -6.40
CA VAL A 134 -16.53 3.55 -5.89
C VAL A 134 -17.74 4.51 -5.79
N ALA A 135 -17.52 5.74 -5.31
CA ALA A 135 -18.55 6.77 -5.25
C ALA A 135 -19.08 7.15 -6.65
N ALA A 136 -18.22 7.28 -7.64
CA ALA A 136 -18.60 7.51 -9.04
C ALA A 136 -19.42 6.35 -9.60
N THR A 137 -19.04 5.10 -9.29
CA THR A 137 -19.80 3.92 -9.69
C THR A 137 -21.18 3.90 -9.05
N LEU A 138 -21.28 4.17 -7.74
CA LEU A 138 -22.57 4.30 -7.05
C LEU A 138 -23.47 5.34 -7.72
N LYS A 139 -22.94 6.51 -8.04
CA LYS A 139 -23.69 7.57 -8.72
C LYS A 139 -24.17 7.13 -10.12
N THR A 140 -23.32 6.44 -10.86
CA THR A 140 -23.63 5.94 -12.22
C THR A 140 -24.78 4.92 -12.20
N LEU A 141 -24.86 4.10 -11.15
CA LEU A 141 -25.87 3.06 -10.98
C LEU A 141 -27.18 3.55 -10.34
N GLN A 142 -27.33 4.86 -10.09
CA GLN A 142 -28.55 5.49 -9.60
C GLN A 142 -29.25 6.31 -10.68
N PRO A 143 -30.59 6.41 -10.68
CA PRO A 143 -31.30 7.30 -11.59
C PRO A 143 -30.95 8.80 -11.37
N PRO A 144 -30.81 9.61 -12.44
CA PRO A 144 -30.80 9.18 -13.84
C PRO A 144 -29.50 8.44 -14.16
N PHE A 145 -29.61 7.22 -14.69
CA PHE A 145 -28.45 6.41 -15.08
C PHE A 145 -27.59 7.17 -16.08
N THR A 146 -26.28 7.22 -15.81
CA THR A 146 -25.32 7.93 -16.67
C THR A 146 -24.24 6.97 -17.14
N THR A 147 -23.80 7.12 -18.39
CA THR A 147 -22.65 6.37 -18.89
C THR A 147 -21.42 7.28 -18.80
N PRO A 148 -20.35 6.89 -18.05
CA PRO A 148 -19.13 7.66 -18.00
C PRO A 148 -18.50 7.76 -19.39
N ALA A 149 -17.91 8.93 -19.69
CA ALA A 149 -17.18 9.12 -20.93
C ALA A 149 -15.79 8.42 -20.89
N GLY A 150 -15.34 7.93 -22.03
CA GLY A 150 -14.02 7.32 -22.20
C GLY A 150 -13.80 6.10 -21.32
N GLU A 151 -12.55 5.88 -20.94
CA GLU A 151 -12.11 4.67 -20.21
C GLU A 151 -12.57 4.61 -18.73
N VAL A 152 -13.17 5.67 -18.21
CA VAL A 152 -13.79 5.65 -16.86
C VAL A 152 -14.88 4.59 -16.77
N GLY A 153 -15.55 4.29 -17.90
CA GLY A 153 -16.54 3.21 -17.98
C GLY A 153 -16.00 1.84 -17.61
N THR A 154 -14.75 1.55 -17.89
CA THR A 154 -14.10 0.26 -17.54
C THR A 154 -13.95 0.11 -16.04
N LEU A 155 -13.60 1.20 -15.33
CA LEU A 155 -13.52 1.22 -13.86
C LEU A 155 -14.91 1.00 -13.24
N VAL A 156 -15.93 1.69 -13.77
CA VAL A 156 -17.32 1.52 -13.31
C VAL A 156 -17.78 0.09 -13.50
N ALA A 157 -17.55 -0.51 -14.67
CA ALA A 157 -17.92 -1.89 -14.95
C ALA A 157 -17.24 -2.89 -13.99
N ALA A 158 -15.97 -2.67 -13.68
CA ALA A 158 -15.22 -3.53 -12.75
C ALA A 158 -15.72 -3.42 -11.30
N ILE A 159 -16.14 -2.23 -10.86
CA ILE A 159 -16.59 -1.97 -9.49
C ILE A 159 -18.08 -2.26 -9.28
N ALA A 160 -18.90 -2.19 -10.34
CA ALA A 160 -20.36 -2.33 -10.25
C ALA A 160 -20.84 -3.59 -9.50
N PRO A 161 -20.25 -4.79 -9.70
CA PRO A 161 -20.69 -5.97 -8.96
C PRO A 161 -20.53 -5.82 -7.43
N ALA A 162 -19.47 -5.16 -6.97
CA ALA A 162 -19.22 -4.91 -5.56
C ALA A 162 -20.24 -3.90 -4.97
N VAL A 163 -20.63 -2.88 -5.74
CA VAL A 163 -21.68 -1.94 -5.38
C VAL A 163 -23.03 -2.67 -5.23
N GLU A 164 -23.36 -3.54 -6.17
CA GLU A 164 -24.61 -4.33 -6.08
C GLU A 164 -24.60 -5.26 -4.86
N ALA A 165 -23.47 -5.92 -4.58
CA ALA A 165 -23.31 -6.80 -3.42
C ALA A 165 -23.37 -6.05 -2.07
N ALA A 166 -23.14 -4.74 -2.07
CA ALA A 166 -23.22 -3.91 -0.88
C ALA A 166 -24.63 -3.45 -0.53
N LYS A 167 -25.57 -3.49 -1.49
CA LYS A 167 -26.95 -3.06 -1.27
C LYS A 167 -27.64 -3.91 -0.20
N GLY A 168 -28.41 -3.25 0.64
CA GLY A 168 -29.16 -3.91 1.73
C GLY A 168 -28.30 -4.31 2.95
N ARG A 169 -26.99 -4.09 2.94
CA ARG A 169 -26.16 -4.28 4.14
C ARG A 169 -26.37 -3.13 5.12
N PRO A 170 -26.36 -3.38 6.44
CA PRO A 170 -26.42 -2.32 7.43
C PRO A 170 -25.23 -1.35 7.30
N GLY A 171 -25.42 -0.06 7.61
CA GLY A 171 -24.40 0.97 7.56
C GLY A 171 -24.42 1.79 6.28
N GLU A 172 -23.37 2.57 6.07
CA GLU A 172 -23.21 3.45 4.91
C GLU A 172 -22.93 2.65 3.65
N LEU A 173 -23.73 2.89 2.60
CA LEU A 173 -23.64 2.13 1.34
C LEU A 173 -22.26 2.29 0.67
N LEU A 174 -21.69 3.50 0.70
CA LEU A 174 -20.37 3.75 0.11
C LEU A 174 -19.27 2.96 0.86
N ASP A 175 -19.32 2.95 2.19
CA ASP A 175 -18.33 2.19 2.98
C ASP A 175 -18.46 0.68 2.72
N ASN A 176 -19.69 0.17 2.71
CA ASN A 176 -19.96 -1.22 2.38
C ASN A 176 -19.49 -1.60 0.97
N ALA A 177 -19.69 -0.70 -0.01
CA ALA A 177 -19.24 -0.92 -1.39
C ALA A 177 -17.70 -0.89 -1.51
N VAL A 178 -17.02 -0.02 -0.79
CA VAL A 178 -15.53 -0.01 -0.74
C VAL A 178 -15.00 -1.32 -0.19
N ARG A 179 -15.55 -1.81 0.92
CA ARG A 179 -15.14 -3.09 1.52
C ARG A 179 -15.43 -4.27 0.60
N ALA A 180 -16.61 -4.28 -0.01
CA ALA A 180 -16.99 -5.30 -0.99
C ALA A 180 -16.07 -5.29 -2.22
N ASN A 181 -15.68 -4.10 -2.71
CA ASN A 181 -14.79 -3.97 -3.86
C ASN A 181 -13.37 -4.47 -3.55
N ALA A 182 -12.84 -4.15 -2.36
CA ALA A 182 -11.55 -4.67 -1.94
C ALA A 182 -11.56 -6.21 -1.81
N SER A 183 -12.64 -6.77 -1.23
CA SER A 183 -12.82 -8.23 -1.14
C SER A 183 -12.95 -8.87 -2.53
N GLN A 184 -13.75 -8.29 -3.43
CA GLN A 184 -13.89 -8.76 -4.82
C GLN A 184 -12.53 -8.79 -5.54
N SER A 185 -11.72 -7.75 -5.39
CA SER A 185 -10.36 -7.72 -5.96
C SER A 185 -9.47 -8.82 -5.40
N ALA A 186 -9.53 -9.07 -4.11
CA ALA A 186 -8.80 -10.17 -3.49
C ALA A 186 -9.28 -11.54 -3.99
N ASP A 187 -10.58 -11.74 -4.18
CA ASP A 187 -11.14 -12.99 -4.71
C ASP A 187 -10.73 -13.22 -6.17
N GLN A 188 -10.65 -12.15 -6.97
CA GLN A 188 -10.13 -12.23 -8.34
C GLN A 188 -8.65 -12.66 -8.36
N LEU A 189 -7.83 -12.18 -7.43
CA LEU A 189 -6.43 -12.61 -7.29
C LEU A 189 -6.33 -14.07 -6.80
N ARG A 190 -7.18 -14.49 -5.85
CA ARG A 190 -7.24 -15.89 -5.39
C ARG A 190 -7.63 -16.87 -6.50
N ALA A 191 -8.42 -16.41 -7.45
CA ALA A 191 -8.83 -17.22 -8.61
C ALA A 191 -7.81 -17.21 -9.76
N THR A 192 -6.67 -16.55 -9.60
CA THR A 192 -5.60 -16.50 -10.60
C THR A 192 -4.79 -17.79 -10.57
N SER A 193 -4.71 -18.50 -11.69
CA SER A 193 -4.06 -19.82 -11.79
C SER A 193 -2.58 -19.80 -11.40
N GLU A 194 -1.88 -18.74 -11.78
CA GLU A 194 -0.46 -18.53 -11.54
C GLU A 194 -0.12 -18.37 -10.04
N LEU A 195 -1.07 -17.89 -9.24
CA LEU A 195 -0.89 -17.76 -7.80
C LEU A 195 -1.31 -19.01 -7.00
N THR A 196 -2.03 -19.96 -7.63
CA THR A 196 -2.63 -21.11 -6.94
C THR A 196 -1.61 -21.91 -6.16
N THR A 197 -0.48 -22.29 -6.76
CA THR A 197 0.56 -23.11 -6.10
C THR A 197 1.13 -22.42 -4.86
N SER A 198 1.39 -21.11 -4.95
CA SER A 198 1.94 -20.33 -3.84
C SER A 198 0.92 -20.11 -2.72
N LEU A 199 -0.36 -19.96 -3.07
CA LEU A 199 -1.47 -19.86 -2.11
C LEU A 199 -1.72 -21.18 -1.41
N ASP A 200 -1.80 -22.29 -2.13
CA ASP A 200 -2.07 -23.62 -1.59
C ASP A 200 -0.95 -24.12 -0.66
N SER A 201 0.29 -23.79 -1.00
CA SER A 201 1.44 -24.11 -0.14
C SER A 201 1.57 -23.22 1.09
N GLY A 202 0.81 -22.11 1.15
CA GLY A 202 0.94 -21.09 2.19
C GLY A 202 2.18 -20.21 2.06
N ALA A 203 2.92 -20.30 0.96
CA ALA A 203 4.06 -19.42 0.67
C ALA A 203 3.61 -17.97 0.48
N VAL A 204 2.40 -17.76 -0.04
CA VAL A 204 1.78 -16.45 -0.21
C VAL A 204 0.44 -16.41 0.52
N LYS A 205 0.14 -15.27 1.14
CA LYS A 205 -1.21 -14.95 1.67
C LYS A 205 -1.77 -13.72 1.00
N ILE A 206 -3.09 -13.73 0.76
CA ILE A 206 -3.84 -12.55 0.33
C ILE A 206 -4.71 -12.08 1.49
N VAL A 207 -4.51 -10.83 1.91
CA VAL A 207 -5.30 -10.18 2.95
C VAL A 207 -6.02 -8.95 2.40
N VAL A 208 -7.15 -8.60 3.02
CA VAL A 208 -7.91 -7.42 2.66
C VAL A 208 -7.86 -6.43 3.80
N GLY A 209 -7.41 -5.21 3.49
CA GLY A 209 -7.34 -4.09 4.42
C GLY A 209 -8.31 -2.98 4.03
N TYR A 210 -8.73 -2.22 5.03
CA TYR A 210 -9.49 -1.00 4.87
C TYR A 210 -8.78 0.15 5.60
N TYR A 211 -8.47 1.21 4.86
CA TYR A 211 -7.82 2.41 5.36
C TYR A 211 -8.83 3.52 5.64
N SER A 212 -8.88 3.98 6.88
CA SER A 212 -9.66 5.13 7.30
C SER A 212 -8.89 6.43 7.00
N LEU A 213 -9.47 7.27 6.15
CA LEU A 213 -8.91 8.61 5.88
C LEU A 213 -9.04 9.55 7.07
N GLN A 214 -9.96 9.27 7.97
CA GLN A 214 -10.27 10.13 9.11
C GLN A 214 -9.20 10.05 10.20
N ASP A 215 -8.74 8.86 10.53
CA ASP A 215 -7.80 8.61 11.63
C ASP A 215 -6.50 7.93 11.21
N GLY A 216 -6.38 7.53 9.95
CA GLY A 216 -5.18 6.91 9.39
C GLY A 216 -5.03 5.43 9.71
N THR A 217 -6.00 4.79 10.36
CA THR A 217 -5.90 3.38 10.74
C THR A 217 -6.16 2.45 9.54
N VAL A 218 -5.46 1.32 9.52
CA VAL A 218 -5.75 0.17 8.64
C VAL A 218 -6.31 -0.96 9.49
N SER A 219 -7.49 -1.43 9.12
CA SER A 219 -8.13 -2.63 9.69
C SER A 219 -8.16 -3.77 8.67
N ILE A 220 -7.92 -4.99 9.10
CA ILE A 220 -8.10 -6.20 8.28
C ILE A 220 -9.59 -6.56 8.30
N ILE A 221 -10.16 -6.91 7.15
CA ILE A 221 -11.60 -7.16 6.96
C ILE A 221 -11.86 -8.50 6.27
#